data_75566e3f2e6ee8d0908b17fdaa3c46c1
#
_entry.id   75566e3f2e6ee8d0908b17fdaa3c46c1
#
_cell.length_a   1.000
_cell.length_b   1.000
_cell.length_c   1.000
_cell.angle_alpha   90.00
_cell.angle_beta   90.00
_cell.angle_gamma   90.00
#
_symmetry.space_group_name_H-M   'P 1'
#
loop_
_entity.id
_entity.type
_entity.pdbx_description
1 polymer ?
#
loop_
_entity_poly.entity_id
_entity_poly.type
_entity_poly.pdbx_seq_one_letter_code
_entity_poly.pdbx_strand_id
1 'polypeptide(L)'
;AWSCRQALVLALDVSGSVDGVEYQEQVTGLAFALGHPEIRQIILADVANPVTLSVFEWSSQNHQYVILPWTRLDSATALDAAIARIEQHRKVRAGLKTALGTALAFAHSMLTQQPACWDHTIDVSADGYNNVGPTPQQIYSSGLGRATVNALVVGKPDENSVEGPGIASDDLLKYFESEVIRGPGAFALYAQGYADYAQAMKKKLEKELKPPVIGLVAPSKATDRFEDS
;
A
#
# COMPACT_ATOMS: atom_id res chain seq x y z
N ALA A 1 -23.43 -13.91 3.38
CA ALA A 1 -22.19 -13.56 2.67
C ALA A 1 -21.58 -12.38 3.44
N TRP A 2 -20.33 -12.49 3.83
CA TRP A 2 -19.67 -11.37 4.48
C TRP A 2 -19.14 -10.41 3.40
N SER A 3 -19.26 -9.13 3.68
CA SER A 3 -18.70 -8.07 2.86
C SER A 3 -17.43 -7.52 3.52
N CYS A 4 -16.60 -6.90 2.71
CA CYS A 4 -15.37 -6.26 3.11
C CYS A 4 -15.25 -5.00 2.24
N ARG A 5 -14.98 -3.85 2.85
CA ARG A 5 -14.91 -2.61 2.08
C ARG A 5 -13.64 -2.51 1.24
N GLN A 6 -12.53 -3.09 1.74
CA GLN A 6 -11.24 -3.04 1.07
C GLN A 6 -10.37 -4.26 1.41
N ALA A 7 -9.82 -4.89 0.39
CA ALA A 7 -8.67 -5.78 0.51
C ALA A 7 -7.40 -4.98 0.23
N LEU A 8 -6.54 -4.85 1.24
CA LEU A 8 -5.28 -4.11 1.15
C LEU A 8 -4.10 -5.08 1.31
N VAL A 9 -3.22 -5.10 0.31
CA VAL A 9 -1.95 -5.83 0.34
C VAL A 9 -0.82 -4.83 0.45
N LEU A 10 -0.02 -4.93 1.52
CA LEU A 10 1.21 -4.15 1.68
C LEU A 10 2.41 -5.03 1.27
N ALA A 11 3.18 -4.57 0.29
CA ALA A 11 4.33 -5.25 -0.28
C ALA A 11 5.61 -4.49 0.08
N LEU A 12 6.43 -5.05 0.98
CA LEU A 12 7.62 -4.41 1.53
C LEU A 12 8.87 -4.90 0.81
N ASP A 13 9.60 -3.99 0.18
CA ASP A 13 10.90 -4.27 -0.42
C ASP A 13 11.94 -4.60 0.67
N VAL A 14 12.60 -5.75 0.50
CA VAL A 14 13.71 -6.19 1.35
C VAL A 14 14.91 -6.61 0.50
N SER A 15 15.03 -6.04 -0.71
CA SER A 15 16.14 -6.29 -1.64
C SER A 15 17.49 -5.87 -1.06
N GLY A 16 18.55 -6.05 -1.81
CA GLY A 16 19.91 -5.86 -1.31
C GLY A 16 20.29 -4.44 -0.91
N SER A 17 19.50 -3.45 -1.30
CA SER A 17 19.62 -2.06 -0.90
C SER A 17 19.12 -1.79 0.53
N VAL A 18 18.20 -2.63 1.03
CA VAL A 18 17.61 -2.50 2.37
C VAL A 18 18.47 -3.26 3.38
N ASP A 19 19.17 -2.56 4.24
CA ASP A 19 19.98 -3.20 5.29
C ASP A 19 19.13 -3.63 6.50
N GLY A 20 19.79 -4.12 7.57
CA GLY A 20 19.08 -4.61 8.76
C GLY A 20 18.45 -3.51 9.60
N VAL A 21 19.03 -2.31 9.61
CA VAL A 21 18.49 -1.14 10.34
C VAL A 21 17.29 -0.59 9.58
N GLU A 22 17.44 -0.37 8.28
CA GLU A 22 16.37 0.09 7.37
C GLU A 22 15.16 -0.85 7.38
N TYR A 23 15.42 -2.17 7.39
CA TYR A 23 14.35 -3.15 7.55
C TYR A 23 13.61 -2.99 8.88
N GLN A 24 14.33 -2.79 9.98
CA GLN A 24 13.70 -2.59 11.28
C GLN A 24 12.89 -1.29 11.32
N GLU A 25 13.38 -0.21 10.71
CA GLU A 25 12.65 1.05 10.56
C GLU A 25 11.39 0.86 9.73
N GLN A 26 11.45 0.05 8.66
CA GLN A 26 10.30 -0.26 7.81
C GLN A 26 9.19 -1.00 8.59
N VAL A 27 9.52 -2.08 9.29
CA VAL A 27 8.49 -2.87 10.00
C VAL A 27 7.96 -2.15 11.25
N THR A 28 8.83 -1.47 12.01
CA THR A 28 8.38 -0.67 13.16
C THR A 28 7.61 0.57 12.72
N GLY A 29 8.01 1.19 11.60
CA GLY A 29 7.31 2.32 11.02
C GLY A 29 5.91 1.95 10.51
N LEU A 30 5.76 0.78 9.89
CA LEU A 30 4.45 0.26 9.50
C LEU A 30 3.58 -0.03 10.74
N ALA A 31 4.14 -0.68 11.76
CA ALA A 31 3.45 -0.96 13.02
C ALA A 31 2.99 0.34 13.71
N PHE A 32 3.86 1.36 13.77
CA PHE A 32 3.54 2.69 14.26
C PHE A 32 2.39 3.33 13.48
N ALA A 33 2.45 3.30 12.15
CA ALA A 33 1.43 3.90 11.29
C ALA A 33 0.07 3.24 11.50
N LEU A 34 0.00 1.91 11.50
CA LEU A 34 -1.24 1.15 11.78
C LEU A 34 -1.77 1.39 13.20
N GLY A 35 -0.88 1.55 14.18
CA GLY A 35 -1.20 1.81 15.58
C GLY A 35 -1.62 3.26 15.87
N HIS A 36 -1.39 4.19 14.94
CA HIS A 36 -1.70 5.60 15.15
C HIS A 36 -3.22 5.82 15.37
N PRO A 37 -3.64 6.65 16.35
CA PRO A 37 -5.05 6.81 16.70
C PRO A 37 -5.96 7.14 15.51
N GLU A 38 -5.53 8.01 14.60
CA GLU A 38 -6.29 8.39 13.41
C GLU A 38 -6.47 7.22 12.43
N ILE A 39 -5.42 6.43 12.20
CA ILE A 39 -5.48 5.24 11.34
C ILE A 39 -6.38 4.18 11.95
N ARG A 40 -6.23 3.92 13.25
CA ARG A 40 -7.12 3.02 14.00
C ARG A 40 -8.59 3.42 13.88
N GLN A 41 -8.88 4.73 14.02
CA GLN A 41 -10.23 5.25 13.88
C GLN A 41 -10.77 5.00 12.46
N ILE A 42 -9.97 5.22 11.42
CA ILE A 42 -10.38 4.98 10.03
C ILE A 42 -10.62 3.48 9.78
N ILE A 43 -9.72 2.60 10.25
CA ILE A 43 -9.83 1.15 10.07
C ILE A 43 -11.11 0.63 10.75
N LEU A 44 -11.38 1.06 11.97
CA LEU A 44 -12.47 0.55 12.81
C LEU A 44 -13.80 1.30 12.60
N ALA A 45 -13.85 2.28 11.69
CA ALA A 45 -15.06 3.09 11.44
C ALA A 45 -16.25 2.26 10.93
N ASP A 46 -16.00 1.16 10.21
CA ASP A 46 -17.03 0.24 9.71
C ASP A 46 -16.60 -1.21 9.92
N VAL A 47 -16.83 -1.71 11.12
CA VAL A 47 -16.50 -3.10 11.49
C VAL A 47 -17.44 -4.14 10.85
N ALA A 48 -18.58 -3.71 10.33
CA ALA A 48 -19.49 -4.59 9.60
C ALA A 48 -18.94 -4.92 8.20
N ASN A 49 -18.24 -3.94 7.58
CA ASN A 49 -17.55 -4.09 6.31
C ASN A 49 -16.06 -3.74 6.49
N PRO A 50 -15.29 -4.57 7.20
CA PRO A 50 -13.94 -4.22 7.63
C PRO A 50 -12.96 -4.11 6.47
N VAL A 51 -11.82 -3.49 6.74
CA VAL A 51 -10.61 -3.68 5.94
C VAL A 51 -10.07 -5.08 6.20
N THR A 52 -9.65 -5.76 5.14
CA THR A 52 -8.89 -7.01 5.24
C THR A 52 -7.47 -6.73 4.77
N LEU A 53 -6.50 -6.96 5.64
CA LEU A 53 -5.09 -6.62 5.43
C LEU A 53 -4.26 -7.87 5.26
N SER A 54 -3.33 -7.83 4.31
CA SER A 54 -2.20 -8.76 4.24
C SER A 54 -0.90 -8.00 4.01
N VAL A 55 0.21 -8.53 4.55
CA VAL A 55 1.55 -7.93 4.41
C VAL A 55 2.52 -9.01 3.99
N PHE A 56 3.36 -8.73 3.00
CA PHE A 56 4.46 -9.60 2.62
C PHE A 56 5.71 -8.81 2.31
N GLU A 57 6.88 -9.45 2.51
CA GLU A 57 8.16 -8.94 2.06
C GLU A 57 8.55 -9.56 0.72
N TRP A 58 9.26 -8.81 -0.10
CA TRP A 58 9.70 -9.25 -1.42
C TRP A 58 11.09 -8.73 -1.78
N SER A 59 11.77 -9.43 -2.69
CA SER A 59 13.04 -9.01 -3.26
C SER A 59 13.24 -9.59 -4.67
N SER A 60 13.99 -10.66 -4.81
CA SER A 60 14.20 -11.38 -6.08
C SER A 60 12.95 -12.15 -6.51
N GLN A 61 12.92 -12.67 -7.75
CA GLN A 61 11.77 -13.36 -8.34
C GLN A 61 11.22 -14.52 -7.50
N ASN A 62 12.05 -15.18 -6.70
CA ASN A 62 11.67 -16.33 -5.89
C ASN A 62 11.56 -15.99 -4.39
N HIS A 63 11.46 -14.71 -4.04
CA HIS A 63 11.33 -14.26 -2.66
C HIS A 63 10.08 -13.39 -2.47
N GLN A 64 8.99 -14.01 -2.07
CA GLN A 64 7.77 -13.38 -1.57
C GLN A 64 7.38 -14.14 -0.30
N TYR A 65 7.56 -13.50 0.85
CA TYR A 65 7.29 -14.10 2.15
C TYR A 65 6.17 -13.36 2.89
N VAL A 66 5.06 -14.07 3.18
CA VAL A 66 3.90 -13.47 3.86
C VAL A 66 4.18 -13.31 5.35
N ILE A 67 4.29 -12.06 5.79
CA ILE A 67 4.45 -11.66 7.20
C ILE A 67 3.11 -11.78 7.93
N LEU A 68 2.08 -11.15 7.37
CA LEU A 68 0.72 -11.17 7.88
C LEU A 68 -0.19 -11.80 6.82
N PRO A 69 -0.73 -13.00 7.04
CA PRO A 69 -1.76 -13.56 6.16
C PRO A 69 -3.01 -12.69 6.20
N TRP A 70 -3.96 -12.92 5.28
CA TRP A 70 -5.21 -12.17 5.26
C TRP A 70 -5.86 -12.12 6.64
N THR A 71 -5.97 -10.93 7.18
CA THR A 71 -6.49 -10.65 8.52
C THR A 71 -7.58 -9.61 8.43
N ARG A 72 -8.78 -9.95 8.91
CA ARG A 72 -9.88 -9.00 9.02
C ARG A 72 -9.63 -8.08 10.20
N LEU A 73 -9.69 -6.79 9.95
CA LEU A 73 -9.50 -5.75 10.98
C LEU A 73 -10.88 -5.27 11.49
N ASP A 74 -11.66 -6.20 12.03
CA ASP A 74 -13.04 -5.97 12.49
C ASP A 74 -13.16 -5.65 13.99
N SER A 75 -12.04 -5.57 14.69
CA SER A 75 -11.98 -5.20 16.11
C SER A 75 -10.62 -4.61 16.47
N ALA A 76 -10.57 -3.86 17.57
CA ALA A 76 -9.30 -3.34 18.12
C ALA A 76 -8.32 -4.48 18.42
N THR A 77 -8.82 -5.61 18.96
CA THR A 77 -8.00 -6.79 19.26
C THR A 77 -7.39 -7.41 18.01
N ALA A 78 -8.16 -7.52 16.91
CA ALA A 78 -7.65 -8.04 15.65
C ALA A 78 -6.57 -7.12 15.06
N LEU A 79 -6.78 -5.81 15.13
CA LEU A 79 -5.80 -4.83 14.69
C LEU A 79 -4.53 -4.87 15.54
N ASP A 80 -4.64 -4.95 16.88
CA ASP A 80 -3.49 -5.04 17.78
C ASP A 80 -2.68 -6.32 17.54
N ALA A 81 -3.35 -7.44 17.30
CA ALA A 81 -2.69 -8.70 16.96
C ALA A 81 -1.95 -8.63 15.61
N ALA A 82 -2.54 -7.97 14.61
CA ALA A 82 -1.89 -7.74 13.32
C ALA A 82 -0.64 -6.86 13.46
N ILE A 83 -0.73 -5.75 14.21
CA ILE A 83 0.38 -4.85 14.48
C ILE A 83 1.51 -5.61 15.19
N ALA A 84 1.20 -6.33 16.28
CA ALA A 84 2.19 -7.08 17.03
C ALA A 84 2.90 -8.15 16.16
N ARG A 85 2.17 -8.81 15.26
CA ARG A 85 2.75 -9.79 14.34
C ARG A 85 3.73 -9.14 13.35
N ILE A 86 3.41 -7.97 12.81
CA ILE A 86 4.28 -7.21 11.91
C ILE A 86 5.55 -6.77 12.66
N GLU A 87 5.39 -6.15 13.82
CA GLU A 87 6.51 -5.60 14.61
C GLU A 87 7.49 -6.68 15.10
N GLN A 88 6.98 -7.86 15.44
CA GLN A 88 7.79 -9.00 15.90
C GLN A 88 8.48 -9.75 14.77
N HIS A 89 8.10 -9.48 13.50
CA HIS A 89 8.71 -10.18 12.37
C HIS A 89 10.20 -9.82 12.25
N ARG A 90 11.00 -10.80 11.83
CA ARG A 90 12.43 -10.63 11.56
C ARG A 90 12.70 -10.94 10.10
N LYS A 91 13.53 -10.12 9.47
CA LYS A 91 13.90 -10.28 8.06
C LYS A 91 14.28 -11.72 7.74
N VAL A 92 13.56 -12.31 6.80
CA VAL A 92 13.96 -13.58 6.22
C VAL A 92 15.11 -13.33 5.22
N ARG A 93 16.03 -14.28 5.07
CA ARG A 93 17.13 -14.14 4.12
C ARG A 93 16.59 -13.84 2.72
N ALA A 94 16.81 -12.61 2.27
CA ALA A 94 16.30 -12.08 1.01
C ALA A 94 17.34 -12.18 -0.11
N GLY A 95 16.88 -12.15 -1.35
CA GLY A 95 17.75 -11.97 -2.52
C GLY A 95 18.21 -10.53 -2.67
N LEU A 96 19.28 -10.34 -3.47
CA LEU A 96 19.87 -9.00 -3.67
C LEU A 96 19.16 -8.18 -4.76
N LYS A 97 18.26 -8.79 -5.54
CA LYS A 97 17.62 -8.16 -6.70
C LYS A 97 16.23 -7.62 -6.35
N THR A 98 15.77 -6.67 -7.15
CA THR A 98 14.50 -5.97 -7.01
C THR A 98 13.56 -6.42 -8.13
N ALA A 99 12.70 -7.42 -7.85
CA ALA A 99 11.75 -8.00 -8.79
C ALA A 99 10.34 -7.39 -8.60
N LEU A 100 10.21 -6.08 -8.80
CA LEU A 100 8.99 -5.32 -8.55
C LEU A 100 7.78 -5.86 -9.32
N GLY A 101 7.94 -6.17 -10.61
CA GLY A 101 6.85 -6.75 -11.39
C GLY A 101 6.39 -8.10 -10.84
N THR A 102 7.32 -8.94 -10.36
CA THR A 102 6.97 -10.21 -9.71
C THR A 102 6.22 -9.97 -8.39
N ALA A 103 6.62 -8.97 -7.61
CA ALA A 103 5.91 -8.59 -6.38
C ALA A 103 4.47 -8.13 -6.68
N LEU A 104 4.27 -7.34 -7.73
CA LEU A 104 2.93 -6.92 -8.18
C LEU A 104 2.07 -8.11 -8.63
N ALA A 105 2.64 -9.06 -9.38
CA ALA A 105 1.93 -10.27 -9.78
C ALA A 105 1.53 -11.12 -8.57
N PHE A 106 2.42 -11.26 -7.59
CA PHE A 106 2.13 -11.98 -6.36
C PHE A 106 1.04 -11.29 -5.54
N ALA A 107 1.13 -9.97 -5.32
CA ALA A 107 0.10 -9.19 -4.65
C ALA A 107 -1.27 -9.32 -5.31
N HIS A 108 -1.31 -9.29 -6.65
CA HIS A 108 -2.55 -9.52 -7.40
C HIS A 108 -3.12 -10.92 -7.16
N SER A 109 -2.27 -11.95 -7.16
CA SER A 109 -2.73 -13.32 -6.87
C SER A 109 -3.31 -13.45 -5.46
N MET A 110 -2.79 -12.69 -4.49
CA MET A 110 -3.38 -12.61 -3.14
C MET A 110 -4.75 -11.94 -3.16
N LEU A 111 -4.92 -10.83 -3.90
CA LEU A 111 -6.20 -10.11 -4.00
C LEU A 111 -7.30 -10.99 -4.60
N THR A 112 -6.98 -11.91 -5.52
CA THR A 112 -7.98 -12.84 -6.08
C THR A 112 -8.62 -13.76 -5.03
N GLN A 113 -8.00 -13.90 -3.86
CA GLN A 113 -8.53 -14.65 -2.72
C GLN A 113 -9.60 -13.86 -1.93
N GLN A 114 -9.80 -12.57 -2.26
CA GLN A 114 -10.73 -11.66 -1.56
C GLN A 114 -11.84 -11.10 -2.47
N PRO A 115 -12.58 -11.94 -3.22
CA PRO A 115 -13.53 -11.46 -4.21
C PRO A 115 -14.74 -10.73 -3.60
N ALA A 116 -14.97 -10.86 -2.30
CA ALA A 116 -16.07 -10.22 -1.58
C ALA A 116 -15.77 -8.77 -1.17
N CYS A 117 -14.53 -8.30 -1.31
CA CYS A 117 -14.16 -6.92 -0.99
C CYS A 117 -14.54 -5.99 -2.15
N TRP A 118 -15.02 -4.80 -1.81
CA TRP A 118 -15.46 -3.82 -2.81
C TRP A 118 -14.27 -3.19 -3.55
N ASP A 119 -13.23 -2.84 -2.80
CA ASP A 119 -12.00 -2.28 -3.32
C ASP A 119 -10.81 -3.24 -3.14
N HIS A 120 -9.92 -3.26 -4.11
CA HIS A 120 -8.69 -4.03 -4.11
C HIS A 120 -7.52 -3.08 -4.29
N THR A 121 -6.64 -3.03 -3.29
CA THR A 121 -5.49 -2.13 -3.29
C THR A 121 -4.19 -2.89 -3.05
N ILE A 122 -3.21 -2.62 -3.88
CA ILE A 122 -1.80 -3.00 -3.69
C ILE A 122 -1.06 -1.74 -3.27
N ASP A 123 -0.38 -1.79 -2.16
CA ASP A 123 0.54 -0.76 -1.69
C ASP A 123 1.96 -1.32 -1.74
N VAL A 124 2.81 -0.75 -2.58
CA VAL A 124 4.19 -1.19 -2.71
C VAL A 124 5.14 -0.16 -2.09
N SER A 125 5.97 -0.60 -1.14
CA SER A 125 7.09 0.19 -0.62
C SER A 125 8.38 -0.29 -1.24
N ALA A 126 9.19 0.61 -1.84
CA ALA A 126 10.48 0.24 -2.43
C ALA A 126 11.45 1.43 -2.48
N ASP A 127 12.75 1.13 -2.48
CA ASP A 127 13.86 2.07 -2.58
C ASP A 127 14.66 1.95 -3.90
N GLY A 128 14.13 1.20 -4.89
CA GLY A 128 14.83 0.94 -6.14
C GLY A 128 13.94 0.64 -7.34
N TYR A 129 14.59 0.59 -8.51
CA TYR A 129 13.96 0.24 -9.79
C TYR A 129 13.82 -1.28 -9.93
N ASN A 130 12.83 -1.71 -10.73
CA ASN A 130 12.78 -3.10 -11.17
C ASN A 130 14.07 -3.46 -11.94
N ASN A 131 14.83 -4.46 -11.48
CA ASN A 131 16.09 -4.84 -12.09
C ASN A 131 16.20 -6.34 -12.44
N VAL A 132 15.13 -7.11 -12.20
CA VAL A 132 15.04 -8.52 -12.57
C VAL A 132 13.57 -8.94 -12.74
N GLY A 133 13.33 -9.90 -13.62
CA GLY A 133 11.99 -10.41 -13.90
C GLY A 133 11.17 -9.47 -14.78
N PRO A 134 9.84 -9.69 -14.87
CA PRO A 134 8.96 -8.86 -15.68
C PRO A 134 8.90 -7.44 -15.14
N THR A 135 8.71 -6.47 -16.04
CA THR A 135 8.45 -5.08 -15.66
C THR A 135 7.01 -4.91 -15.16
N PRO A 136 6.72 -3.84 -14.38
CA PRO A 136 5.34 -3.50 -14.01
C PRO A 136 4.39 -3.45 -15.21
N GLN A 137 4.79 -2.84 -16.33
CA GLN A 137 3.99 -2.74 -17.54
C GLN A 137 3.67 -4.10 -18.18
N GLN A 138 4.63 -5.04 -18.15
CA GLN A 138 4.38 -6.40 -18.63
C GLN A 138 3.33 -7.11 -17.77
N ILE A 139 3.36 -6.90 -16.45
CA ILE A 139 2.35 -7.43 -15.55
C ILE A 139 0.99 -6.79 -15.81
N TYR A 140 0.93 -5.48 -16.00
CA TYR A 140 -0.31 -4.78 -16.32
C TYR A 140 -0.93 -5.22 -17.65
N SER A 141 -0.10 -5.49 -18.63
CA SER A 141 -0.55 -5.99 -19.93
C SER A 141 -1.13 -7.40 -19.87
N SER A 142 -0.69 -8.22 -18.89
CA SER A 142 -1.25 -9.55 -18.63
C SER A 142 -2.53 -9.54 -17.79
N GLY A 143 -2.92 -8.40 -17.24
CA GLY A 143 -4.20 -8.17 -16.57
C GLY A 143 -4.14 -8.24 -15.03
N LEU A 144 -3.96 -7.10 -14.38
CA LEU A 144 -4.12 -6.94 -12.91
C LEU A 144 -5.57 -6.62 -12.49
N GLY A 145 -6.54 -6.81 -13.38
CA GLY A 145 -7.92 -6.50 -13.06
C GLY A 145 -8.16 -5.01 -12.74
N ARG A 146 -8.98 -4.76 -11.72
CA ARG A 146 -9.34 -3.41 -11.25
C ARG A 146 -8.56 -2.94 -10.02
N ALA A 147 -7.53 -3.67 -9.61
CA ALA A 147 -6.76 -3.28 -8.43
C ALA A 147 -6.11 -1.90 -8.62
N THR A 148 -6.21 -1.07 -7.59
CA THR A 148 -5.44 0.17 -7.51
C THR A 148 -4.05 -0.17 -6.96
N VAL A 149 -3.01 0.37 -7.58
CA VAL A 149 -1.62 0.22 -7.14
C VAL A 149 -1.11 1.59 -6.71
N ASN A 150 -0.81 1.74 -5.42
CA ASN A 150 -0.17 2.89 -4.84
C ASN A 150 1.27 2.58 -4.47
N ALA A 151 2.09 3.59 -4.26
CA ALA A 151 3.49 3.39 -3.89
C ALA A 151 3.94 4.30 -2.74
N LEU A 152 4.82 3.77 -1.89
CA LEU A 152 5.69 4.54 -1.02
C LEU A 152 7.13 4.39 -1.52
N VAL A 153 7.64 5.43 -2.11
CA VAL A 153 9.00 5.49 -2.64
C VAL A 153 9.93 5.93 -1.51
N VAL A 154 10.88 5.07 -1.13
CA VAL A 154 11.85 5.39 -0.09
C VAL A 154 13.13 5.89 -0.74
N GLY A 155 13.46 7.15 -0.52
CA GLY A 155 14.70 7.74 -1.00
C GLY A 155 15.89 7.32 -0.16
N LYS A 156 17.09 7.47 -0.71
CA LYS A 156 18.31 7.42 0.09
C LYS A 156 18.66 8.84 0.51
N PRO A 157 19.01 9.06 1.79
CA PRO A 157 19.58 10.35 2.19
C PRO A 157 20.81 10.59 1.32
N ASP A 158 20.83 11.71 0.60
CA ASP A 158 22.05 12.15 -0.07
C ASP A 158 22.97 12.76 1.01
N GLU A 159 24.02 12.04 1.38
CA GLU A 159 24.98 12.48 2.41
C GLU A 159 25.68 13.81 2.07
N ASN A 160 25.55 14.26 0.82
CA ASN A 160 26.17 15.47 0.32
C ASN A 160 25.18 16.59 -0.03
N SER A 161 23.87 16.38 0.07
CA SER A 161 22.87 17.42 -0.25
C SER A 161 22.58 18.29 0.97
N VAL A 162 22.99 19.53 0.92
CA VAL A 162 22.66 20.57 1.92
C VAL A 162 21.25 21.11 1.71
N GLU A 163 20.61 20.84 0.57
CA GLU A 163 19.30 21.38 0.19
C GLU A 163 18.45 20.35 -0.59
N GLY A 164 17.42 19.83 0.09
CA GLY A 164 16.30 19.12 -0.54
C GLY A 164 16.56 17.67 -1.00
N PRO A 165 15.53 17.00 -1.55
CA PRO A 165 15.69 15.65 -2.11
C PRO A 165 16.62 15.71 -3.31
N GLY A 166 17.65 14.85 -3.33
CA GLY A 166 18.62 14.79 -4.42
C GLY A 166 17.98 14.40 -5.77
N ILE A 167 18.63 14.75 -6.88
CA ILE A 167 18.15 14.47 -8.25
C ILE A 167 17.81 12.99 -8.47
N ALA A 168 18.55 12.07 -7.83
CA ALA A 168 18.28 10.63 -7.87
C ALA A 168 16.93 10.24 -7.23
N SER A 169 16.46 11.00 -6.25
CA SER A 169 15.16 10.77 -5.57
C SER A 169 13.98 11.16 -6.45
N ASP A 170 14.12 12.26 -7.20
CA ASP A 170 13.09 12.73 -8.14
C ASP A 170 12.91 11.76 -9.31
N ASP A 171 13.98 11.15 -9.80
CA ASP A 171 13.91 10.19 -10.91
C ASP A 171 13.27 8.88 -10.48
N LEU A 172 13.54 8.41 -9.26
CA LEU A 172 12.87 7.21 -8.73
C LEU A 172 11.38 7.47 -8.53
N LEU A 173 10.99 8.61 -7.96
CA LEU A 173 9.58 8.98 -7.80
C LEU A 173 8.87 9.05 -9.16
N LYS A 174 9.46 9.71 -10.17
CA LYS A 174 8.93 9.77 -11.54
C LYS A 174 8.76 8.39 -12.15
N TYR A 175 9.71 7.46 -11.93
CA TYR A 175 9.58 6.09 -12.37
C TYR A 175 8.35 5.42 -11.73
N PHE A 176 8.14 5.58 -10.43
CA PHE A 176 6.95 5.02 -9.78
C PHE A 176 5.66 5.65 -10.29
N GLU A 177 5.65 6.95 -10.52
CA GLU A 177 4.49 7.68 -11.05
C GLU A 177 4.13 7.29 -12.48
N SER A 178 5.13 7.02 -13.33
CA SER A 178 4.90 6.67 -14.74
C SER A 178 4.69 5.18 -14.99
N GLU A 179 5.38 4.32 -14.23
CA GLU A 179 5.53 2.91 -14.55
C GLU A 179 4.88 1.96 -13.55
N VAL A 180 4.66 2.41 -12.30
CA VAL A 180 4.26 1.52 -11.21
C VAL A 180 2.84 1.79 -10.72
N ILE A 181 2.49 3.03 -10.38
CA ILE A 181 1.14 3.31 -9.87
C ILE A 181 0.09 3.11 -10.97
N ARG A 182 -1.09 2.60 -10.57
CA ARG A 182 -2.16 2.30 -11.52
C ARG A 182 -3.53 2.29 -10.85
N GLY A 183 -4.54 2.67 -11.63
CA GLY A 183 -5.93 2.62 -11.21
C GLY A 183 -6.49 3.97 -10.79
N PRO A 184 -7.81 4.05 -10.53
CA PRO A 184 -8.48 5.30 -10.17
C PRO A 184 -7.93 5.88 -8.86
N GLY A 185 -7.45 7.13 -8.93
CA GLY A 185 -6.93 7.82 -7.75
C GLY A 185 -5.60 7.27 -7.22
N ALA A 186 -4.90 6.43 -8.01
CA ALA A 186 -3.58 5.92 -7.64
C ALA A 186 -2.59 7.07 -7.41
N PHE A 187 -1.69 6.87 -6.47
CA PHE A 187 -0.71 7.89 -6.09
C PHE A 187 0.59 7.25 -5.59
N ALA A 188 1.68 7.98 -5.71
CA ALA A 188 2.94 7.71 -5.04
C ALA A 188 3.18 8.78 -3.96
N LEU A 189 3.75 8.37 -2.82
CA LEU A 189 4.33 9.27 -1.82
C LEU A 189 5.81 9.00 -1.72
N TYR A 190 6.56 10.00 -1.29
CA TYR A 190 7.98 9.92 -1.08
C TYR A 190 8.32 10.02 0.41
N ALA A 191 9.17 9.12 0.89
CA ALA A 191 9.80 9.16 2.21
C ALA A 191 11.27 9.51 2.05
N GLN A 192 11.78 10.45 2.84
CA GLN A 192 13.18 10.89 2.81
C GLN A 192 14.09 9.90 3.55
N GLY A 193 14.10 8.64 3.10
CA GLY A 193 14.76 7.53 3.76
C GLY A 193 13.87 6.77 4.73
N TYR A 194 14.41 5.69 5.27
CA TYR A 194 13.67 4.82 6.20
C TYR A 194 13.38 5.48 7.54
N ALA A 195 14.19 6.45 7.98
CA ALA A 195 13.91 7.25 9.18
C ALA A 195 12.59 8.04 9.08
N ASP A 196 12.17 8.45 7.87
CA ASP A 196 10.91 9.14 7.61
C ASP A 196 9.75 8.17 7.30
N TYR A 197 10.03 6.88 7.16
CA TYR A 197 9.08 5.86 6.70
C TYR A 197 7.78 5.85 7.53
N ALA A 198 7.88 5.91 8.85
CA ALA A 198 6.72 5.86 9.74
C ALA A 198 5.71 6.99 9.47
N GLN A 199 6.18 8.21 9.28
CA GLN A 199 5.34 9.37 9.01
C GLN A 199 4.78 9.36 7.58
N ALA A 200 5.61 8.97 6.62
CA ALA A 200 5.18 8.82 5.22
C ALA A 200 4.13 7.71 5.07
N MET A 201 4.33 6.55 5.73
CA MET A 201 3.36 5.45 5.74
C MET A 201 2.05 5.86 6.43
N LYS A 202 2.10 6.59 7.54
CA LYS A 202 0.89 7.12 8.19
C LYS A 202 0.08 7.99 7.21
N LYS A 203 0.71 8.97 6.56
CA LYS A 203 0.06 9.85 5.56
C LYS A 203 -0.52 9.05 4.40
N LYS A 204 0.20 8.01 3.98
CA LYS A 204 -0.22 7.13 2.90
C LYS A 204 -1.47 6.35 3.27
N LEU A 205 -1.48 5.69 4.44
CA LEU A 205 -2.62 4.95 4.95
C LEU A 205 -3.85 5.84 5.17
N GLU A 206 -3.69 7.09 5.63
CA GLU A 206 -4.79 8.05 5.72
C GLU A 206 -5.47 8.28 4.37
N LYS A 207 -4.68 8.38 3.30
CA LYS A 207 -5.21 8.59 1.95
C LYS A 207 -5.86 7.34 1.37
N GLU A 208 -5.28 6.15 1.62
CA GLU A 208 -5.76 4.88 1.09
C GLU A 208 -7.02 4.35 1.75
N LEU A 209 -7.11 4.50 3.08
CA LEU A 209 -8.15 3.88 3.89
C LEU A 209 -9.42 4.73 3.97
N LYS A 210 -9.39 6.01 3.56
CA LYS A 210 -10.58 6.87 3.55
C LYS A 210 -11.57 6.32 2.52
N PRO A 211 -12.83 6.10 2.92
CA PRO A 211 -13.85 5.73 1.96
C PRO A 211 -13.94 6.83 0.89
N PRO A 212 -14.14 6.49 -0.39
CA PRO A 212 -14.37 7.49 -1.41
C PRO A 212 -15.57 8.35 -0.98
N VAL A 213 -15.43 9.68 -1.08
CA VAL A 213 -16.55 10.60 -0.83
C VAL A 213 -17.54 10.38 -1.97
N ILE A 214 -18.55 9.56 -1.72
CA ILE A 214 -19.69 9.45 -2.62
C ILE A 214 -20.42 10.77 -2.51
N GLY A 215 -20.28 11.63 -3.52
CA GLY A 215 -21.01 12.89 -3.58
C GLY A 215 -22.49 12.62 -3.39
N LEU A 216 -23.09 13.21 -2.35
CA LEU A 216 -24.54 13.24 -2.19
C LEU A 216 -25.12 13.88 -3.44
N VAL A 217 -25.71 13.09 -4.32
CA VAL A 217 -26.56 13.61 -5.38
C VAL A 217 -27.71 14.29 -4.67
N ALA A 218 -27.71 15.62 -4.67
CA ALA A 218 -28.82 16.37 -4.14
C ALA A 218 -30.11 15.90 -4.82
N PRO A 219 -31.21 15.63 -4.08
CA PRO A 219 -32.44 15.21 -4.70
C PRO A 219 -32.85 16.29 -5.69
N SER A 220 -33.11 15.92 -6.94
CA SER A 220 -33.63 16.80 -7.95
C SER A 220 -34.95 17.35 -7.43
N LYS A 221 -35.07 18.68 -7.36
CA LYS A 221 -36.35 19.34 -7.07
C LYS A 221 -37.33 18.89 -8.14
N ALA A 222 -38.33 18.12 -7.74
CA ALA A 222 -39.53 17.89 -8.54
C ALA A 222 -40.18 19.26 -8.80
N THR A 223 -40.23 19.68 -10.06
CA THR A 223 -40.98 20.83 -10.50
C THR A 223 -42.45 20.43 -10.46
N ASP A 224 -43.18 20.85 -9.41
CA ASP A 224 -44.61 20.88 -9.41
C ASP A 224 -45.06 21.83 -10.52
N ARG A 225 -45.55 21.27 -11.63
CA ARG A 225 -46.39 22.00 -12.57
C ARG A 225 -47.77 22.03 -11.98
N PHE A 226 -48.15 23.19 -11.46
CA PHE A 226 -49.54 23.51 -11.32
C PHE A 226 -50.10 23.73 -12.73
N GLU A 227 -51.04 22.90 -13.16
CA GLU A 227 -51.95 23.19 -14.26
C GLU A 227 -53.13 23.94 -13.65
N ASP A 228 -53.24 25.23 -14.02
CA ASP A 228 -54.48 26.00 -13.89
C ASP A 228 -55.39 25.68 -15.09
N SER A 229 -56.60 25.29 -14.79
CA SER A 229 -57.78 25.39 -15.67
C SER A 229 -59.03 25.62 -14.87
#